data_080232cac8c8632e011451be65441cd2
#
_entry.id   080232cac8c8632e011451be65441cd2
#
_cell.length_a   1.000
_cell.length_b   1.000
_cell.length_c   1.000
_cell.angle_alpha   90.00
_cell.angle_beta   90.00
_cell.angle_gamma   90.00
#
_symmetry.space_group_name_H-M   'P 1'
#
loop_
_entity.id
_entity.type
_entity.pdbx_description
1 polymer ?
#
loop_
_entity_poly.entity_id
_entity_poly.type
_entity_poly.pdbx_seq_one_letter_code
_entity_poly.pdbx_strand_id
1 'polypeptide(L)'
;PFEIKGSPFVVLLAGLQGAGKTTHAGKLAMHISSKGKKPLLIACDVYRPAAIEQLKVVGESVGVEVYTEEGVMDPVSIAKRGIDHAKKNGFNAVIVDTAGRLAIDETMMDEIEKISKEIKPQETLFVVDAMTGQDAVNTAKAFNDKLDFSGVILTKLDGDARGGSALTIYNKVGKPIKFVGVGEKMDALETFHPNRMAERILGMGDVVTLVERAQKFVDEKEAKKLEEKIKKNKFDLEDFLNQIQQIKKMGNVKDLLSMVPGMSKALKGVDIDDDAFVQVEAIIRSMTPAERTNPKILDSSRKKRVASGSGTQIEDVNKLIKKFDEMKKVMNIM
;
A
#
# COMPACT_ATOMS: atom_id res chain seq x y z
N PRO A 1 -19.30 3.38 6.41
CA PRO A 1 -18.84 2.13 5.80
C PRO A 1 -18.79 2.25 4.27
N PHE A 2 -17.92 1.48 3.60
CA PHE A 2 -17.93 1.32 2.16
C PHE A 2 -18.66 0.03 1.83
N GLU A 3 -19.90 0.15 1.35
CA GLU A 3 -20.77 -1.00 1.07
C GLU A 3 -20.98 -1.15 -0.43
N ILE A 4 -20.61 -2.31 -0.97
CA ILE A 4 -20.77 -2.62 -2.40
C ILE A 4 -22.21 -3.11 -2.64
N LYS A 5 -23.11 -2.17 -2.93
CA LYS A 5 -24.53 -2.43 -3.22
C LYS A 5 -24.86 -2.02 -4.65
N GLY A 6 -25.61 -2.84 -5.36
CA GLY A 6 -25.95 -2.63 -6.76
C GLY A 6 -25.19 -3.52 -7.75
N SER A 7 -25.65 -3.57 -9.00
CA SER A 7 -24.99 -4.32 -10.07
C SER A 7 -25.22 -3.62 -11.42
N PRO A 8 -24.20 -2.96 -11.97
CA PRO A 8 -22.88 -2.72 -11.34
C PRO A 8 -22.94 -1.66 -10.23
N PHE A 9 -22.10 -1.83 -9.21
CA PHE A 9 -21.78 -0.81 -8.22
C PHE A 9 -20.77 0.17 -8.83
N VAL A 10 -21.14 1.43 -8.94
CA VAL A 10 -20.35 2.45 -9.64
C VAL A 10 -19.67 3.38 -8.66
N VAL A 11 -18.34 3.50 -8.79
CA VAL A 11 -17.50 4.43 -8.03
C VAL A 11 -16.89 5.45 -9.00
N LEU A 12 -17.05 6.72 -8.68
CA LEU A 12 -16.39 7.82 -9.39
C LEU A 12 -15.21 8.33 -8.54
N LEU A 13 -14.02 8.41 -9.12
CA LEU A 13 -12.85 9.01 -8.47
C LEU A 13 -12.64 10.43 -8.96
N ALA A 14 -12.54 11.38 -8.04
CA ALA A 14 -12.29 12.79 -8.30
C ALA A 14 -11.08 13.30 -7.51
N GLY A 15 -10.37 14.31 -8.00
CA GLY A 15 -9.21 14.90 -7.32
C GLY A 15 -8.21 15.53 -8.28
N LEU A 16 -7.23 16.25 -7.74
CA LEU A 16 -6.20 16.91 -8.53
C LEU A 16 -5.22 15.92 -9.19
N GLN A 17 -4.45 16.44 -10.14
CA GLN A 17 -3.34 15.71 -10.74
C GLN A 17 -2.28 15.39 -9.67
N GLY A 18 -1.73 14.18 -9.71
CA GLY A 18 -0.73 13.74 -8.73
C GLY A 18 -1.30 13.29 -7.37
N ALA A 19 -2.61 13.44 -7.13
CA ALA A 19 -3.26 12.95 -5.92
C ALA A 19 -3.29 11.40 -5.82
N GLY A 20 -2.99 10.69 -6.90
CA GLY A 20 -2.93 9.23 -6.92
C GLY A 20 -4.22 8.54 -7.35
N LYS A 21 -5.13 9.20 -8.07
CA LYS A 21 -6.41 8.62 -8.55
C LYS A 21 -6.21 7.30 -9.30
N THR A 22 -5.43 7.31 -10.37
CA THR A 22 -5.20 6.14 -11.23
C THR A 22 -4.62 4.95 -10.45
N THR A 23 -3.64 5.20 -9.59
CA THR A 23 -3.08 4.14 -8.71
C THR A 23 -4.14 3.61 -7.76
N HIS A 24 -4.95 4.47 -7.16
CA HIS A 24 -5.99 4.05 -6.22
C HIS A 24 -7.23 3.47 -6.92
N ALA A 25 -7.45 3.74 -8.20
CA ALA A 25 -8.40 2.99 -9.02
C ALA A 25 -8.03 1.49 -9.06
N GLY A 26 -6.76 1.18 -9.32
CA GLY A 26 -6.26 -0.20 -9.29
C GLY A 26 -6.31 -0.84 -7.90
N LYS A 27 -5.86 -0.12 -6.86
CA LYS A 27 -5.93 -0.60 -5.48
C LYS A 27 -7.38 -0.90 -5.03
N LEU A 28 -8.30 0.00 -5.38
CA LEU A 28 -9.72 -0.17 -5.06
C LEU A 28 -10.32 -1.33 -5.86
N ALA A 29 -9.95 -1.51 -7.12
CA ALA A 29 -10.35 -2.65 -7.94
C ALA A 29 -9.88 -3.96 -7.31
N MET A 30 -8.62 -4.05 -6.88
CA MET A 30 -8.09 -5.20 -6.17
C MET A 30 -8.85 -5.47 -4.86
N HIS A 31 -9.15 -4.41 -4.07
CA HIS A 31 -9.94 -4.53 -2.85
C HIS A 31 -11.36 -5.03 -3.12
N ILE A 32 -12.00 -4.58 -4.20
CA ILE A 32 -13.33 -5.02 -4.63
C ILE A 32 -13.28 -6.48 -5.13
N SER A 33 -12.25 -6.86 -5.88
CA SER A 33 -12.02 -8.24 -6.34
C SER A 33 -11.85 -9.21 -5.16
N SER A 34 -11.13 -8.81 -4.12
CA SER A 34 -10.95 -9.64 -2.92
C SER A 34 -12.25 -9.93 -2.16
N LYS A 35 -13.30 -9.16 -2.43
CA LYS A 35 -14.67 -9.36 -1.92
C LYS A 35 -15.55 -10.19 -2.87
N GLY A 36 -14.95 -10.86 -3.86
CA GLY A 36 -15.65 -11.73 -4.80
C GLY A 36 -16.45 -10.99 -5.89
N LYS A 37 -16.12 -9.71 -6.14
CA LYS A 37 -16.73 -8.92 -7.22
C LYS A 37 -15.81 -8.88 -8.44
N LYS A 38 -16.42 -8.67 -9.63
CA LYS A 38 -15.71 -8.50 -10.91
C LYS A 38 -15.73 -7.03 -11.31
N PRO A 39 -14.69 -6.24 -10.96
CA PRO A 39 -14.62 -4.82 -11.31
C PRO A 39 -14.18 -4.59 -12.74
N LEU A 40 -14.60 -3.43 -13.30
CA LEU A 40 -14.11 -2.84 -14.54
C LEU A 40 -13.56 -1.46 -14.22
N LEU A 41 -12.40 -1.11 -14.76
CA LEU A 41 -11.86 0.25 -14.75
C LEU A 41 -12.31 0.98 -16.02
N ILE A 42 -12.71 2.26 -15.90
CA ILE A 42 -13.05 3.11 -17.07
C ILE A 42 -12.12 4.30 -17.09
N ALA A 43 -11.41 4.49 -18.22
CA ALA A 43 -10.48 5.59 -18.44
C ALA A 43 -11.22 6.81 -18.97
N CYS A 44 -11.43 7.83 -18.13
CA CYS A 44 -12.05 9.10 -18.50
C CYS A 44 -11.07 10.29 -18.51
N ASP A 45 -9.75 10.07 -18.31
CA ASP A 45 -8.71 11.09 -18.55
C ASP A 45 -8.30 11.09 -20.04
N VAL A 46 -9.19 11.58 -20.88
CA VAL A 46 -9.03 11.57 -22.35
C VAL A 46 -8.03 12.57 -22.88
N TYR A 47 -7.65 13.56 -22.05
CA TYR A 47 -6.74 14.64 -22.46
C TYR A 47 -5.27 14.24 -22.38
N ARG A 48 -4.97 13.16 -21.71
CA ARG A 48 -3.60 12.67 -21.48
C ARG A 48 -3.47 11.21 -21.90
N PRO A 49 -2.98 10.95 -23.13
CA PRO A 49 -2.78 9.56 -23.58
C PRO A 49 -1.96 8.70 -22.60
N ALA A 50 -0.95 9.30 -21.98
CA ALA A 50 -0.15 8.63 -20.97
C ALA A 50 -0.96 8.19 -19.72
N ALA A 51 -2.04 8.89 -19.36
CA ALA A 51 -2.90 8.49 -18.23
C ALA A 51 -3.75 7.26 -18.58
N ILE A 52 -4.22 7.17 -19.82
CA ILE A 52 -4.94 5.98 -20.31
C ILE A 52 -4.02 4.76 -20.27
N GLU A 53 -2.80 4.89 -20.80
CA GLU A 53 -1.81 3.81 -20.76
C GLU A 53 -1.42 3.44 -19.33
N GLN A 54 -1.27 4.43 -18.46
CA GLN A 54 -1.02 4.18 -17.04
C GLN A 54 -2.16 3.36 -16.40
N LEU A 55 -3.42 3.68 -16.70
CA LEU A 55 -4.55 2.92 -16.16
C LEU A 55 -4.58 1.49 -16.71
N LYS A 56 -4.22 1.28 -17.98
CA LYS A 56 -4.08 -0.07 -18.58
C LYS A 56 -3.03 -0.89 -17.84
N VAL A 57 -1.83 -0.33 -17.62
CA VAL A 57 -0.75 -0.99 -16.86
C VAL A 57 -1.19 -1.32 -15.44
N VAL A 58 -1.88 -0.39 -14.77
CA VAL A 58 -2.43 -0.60 -13.43
C VAL A 58 -3.47 -1.72 -13.44
N GLY A 59 -4.41 -1.73 -14.38
CA GLY A 59 -5.41 -2.77 -14.53
C GLY A 59 -4.79 -4.15 -14.75
N GLU A 60 -3.82 -4.24 -15.64
CA GLU A 60 -3.08 -5.47 -15.92
C GLU A 60 -2.36 -5.99 -14.66
N SER A 61 -1.71 -5.10 -13.90
CA SER A 61 -0.98 -5.47 -12.68
C SER A 61 -1.86 -6.08 -11.58
N VAL A 62 -3.17 -5.78 -11.59
CA VAL A 62 -4.15 -6.30 -10.63
C VAL A 62 -5.14 -7.30 -11.26
N GLY A 63 -4.96 -7.66 -12.53
CA GLY A 63 -5.81 -8.60 -13.26
C GLY A 63 -7.23 -8.07 -13.50
N VAL A 64 -7.40 -6.75 -13.70
CA VAL A 64 -8.69 -6.10 -13.92
C VAL A 64 -8.74 -5.45 -15.30
N GLU A 65 -9.84 -5.69 -16.01
CA GLU A 65 -10.07 -5.14 -17.35
C GLU A 65 -10.26 -3.63 -17.32
N VAL A 66 -9.71 -2.95 -18.33
CA VAL A 66 -9.82 -1.50 -18.50
C VAL A 66 -10.59 -1.19 -19.77
N TYR A 67 -11.69 -0.46 -19.64
CA TYR A 67 -12.45 0.07 -20.75
C TYR A 67 -11.89 1.42 -21.21
N THR A 68 -11.56 1.51 -22.47
CA THR A 68 -11.05 2.72 -23.12
C THR A 68 -11.66 2.89 -24.51
N GLU A 69 -11.75 4.12 -25.00
CA GLU A 69 -12.16 4.42 -26.38
C GLU A 69 -11.13 5.35 -27.02
N GLU A 70 -10.52 4.88 -28.09
CA GLU A 70 -9.51 5.67 -28.81
C GLU A 70 -10.18 6.75 -29.67
N GLY A 71 -9.58 7.97 -29.65
CA GLY A 71 -10.05 9.09 -30.46
C GLY A 71 -11.33 9.77 -29.95
N VAL A 72 -11.93 9.31 -28.88
CA VAL A 72 -13.10 9.93 -28.27
C VAL A 72 -12.67 10.90 -27.16
N MET A 73 -13.02 12.18 -27.31
CA MET A 73 -12.66 13.25 -26.38
C MET A 73 -13.83 13.66 -25.45
N ASP A 74 -14.87 12.85 -25.36
CA ASP A 74 -16.01 13.08 -24.48
C ASP A 74 -16.04 12.07 -23.32
N PRO A 75 -15.52 12.44 -22.14
CA PRO A 75 -15.44 11.54 -20.99
C PRO A 75 -16.82 11.15 -20.44
N VAL A 76 -17.84 11.98 -20.60
CA VAL A 76 -19.21 11.67 -20.17
C VAL A 76 -19.79 10.51 -20.97
N SER A 77 -19.62 10.55 -22.29
CA SER A 77 -20.06 9.47 -23.18
C SER A 77 -19.28 8.18 -22.95
N ILE A 78 -17.95 8.27 -22.71
CA ILE A 78 -17.12 7.09 -22.39
C ILE A 78 -17.59 6.45 -21.08
N ALA A 79 -17.80 7.23 -20.02
CA ALA A 79 -18.29 6.73 -18.74
C ALA A 79 -19.63 5.97 -18.89
N LYS A 80 -20.58 6.54 -19.63
CA LYS A 80 -21.88 5.93 -19.92
C LYS A 80 -21.73 4.60 -20.63
N ARG A 81 -21.03 4.60 -21.79
CA ARG A 81 -20.83 3.38 -22.59
C ARG A 81 -20.01 2.32 -21.85
N GLY A 82 -19.03 2.73 -21.04
CA GLY A 82 -18.29 1.81 -20.19
C GLY A 82 -19.16 1.11 -19.14
N ILE A 83 -20.12 1.83 -18.55
CA ILE A 83 -21.10 1.21 -17.64
C ILE A 83 -22.04 0.26 -18.38
N ASP A 84 -22.48 0.62 -19.58
CA ASP A 84 -23.30 -0.27 -20.42
C ASP A 84 -22.52 -1.50 -20.87
N HIS A 85 -21.23 -1.35 -21.17
CA HIS A 85 -20.32 -2.46 -21.42
C HIS A 85 -20.20 -3.37 -20.17
N ALA A 86 -20.03 -2.77 -19.00
CA ALA A 86 -19.96 -3.52 -17.75
C ALA A 86 -21.22 -4.38 -17.51
N LYS A 87 -22.41 -3.82 -17.71
CA LYS A 87 -23.68 -4.54 -17.58
C LYS A 87 -23.79 -5.71 -18.55
N LYS A 88 -23.42 -5.50 -19.82
CA LYS A 88 -23.49 -6.52 -20.88
C LYS A 88 -22.51 -7.68 -20.68
N ASN A 89 -21.34 -7.42 -20.09
CA ASN A 89 -20.26 -8.38 -19.92
C ASN A 89 -20.13 -8.95 -18.51
N GLY A 90 -21.15 -8.74 -17.66
CA GLY A 90 -21.23 -9.36 -16.33
C GLY A 90 -20.25 -8.81 -15.31
N PHE A 91 -19.75 -7.56 -15.50
CA PHE A 91 -19.06 -6.85 -14.45
C PHE A 91 -20.09 -6.33 -13.44
N ASN A 92 -19.79 -6.48 -12.16
CA ASN A 92 -20.71 -6.09 -11.09
C ASN A 92 -20.19 -4.92 -10.24
N ALA A 93 -19.01 -4.40 -10.58
CA ALA A 93 -18.48 -3.15 -10.05
C ALA A 93 -17.79 -2.36 -11.17
N VAL A 94 -17.82 -1.05 -11.09
CA VAL A 94 -17.18 -0.14 -12.05
C VAL A 94 -16.47 0.96 -11.27
N ILE A 95 -15.23 1.27 -11.67
CA ILE A 95 -14.47 2.38 -11.12
C ILE A 95 -14.12 3.33 -12.28
N VAL A 96 -14.58 4.56 -12.19
CA VAL A 96 -14.36 5.59 -13.21
C VAL A 96 -13.20 6.48 -12.75
N ASP A 97 -12.08 6.41 -13.47
CA ASP A 97 -10.90 7.27 -13.26
C ASP A 97 -11.01 8.53 -14.11
N THR A 98 -11.14 9.69 -13.47
CA THR A 98 -11.33 10.97 -14.16
C THR A 98 -10.04 11.75 -14.34
N ALA A 99 -10.05 12.69 -15.28
CA ALA A 99 -8.96 13.64 -15.43
C ALA A 99 -8.70 14.41 -14.12
N GLY A 100 -7.44 14.77 -13.91
CA GLY A 100 -7.03 15.71 -12.87
C GLY A 100 -6.20 16.82 -13.48
N ARG A 101 -6.38 18.04 -12.99
CA ARG A 101 -5.55 19.18 -13.32
C ARG A 101 -4.67 19.58 -12.14
N LEU A 102 -3.64 20.37 -12.39
CA LEU A 102 -2.71 20.83 -11.34
C LEU A 102 -3.38 21.75 -10.32
N ALA A 103 -4.41 22.47 -10.74
CA ALA A 103 -5.20 23.35 -9.90
C ALA A 103 -6.69 23.16 -10.18
N ILE A 104 -7.52 23.62 -9.25
CA ILE A 104 -8.97 23.65 -9.44
C ILE A 104 -9.31 24.68 -10.51
N ASP A 105 -10.02 24.26 -11.55
CA ASP A 105 -10.63 25.14 -12.54
C ASP A 105 -12.10 24.74 -12.79
N GLU A 106 -12.89 25.70 -13.26
CA GLU A 106 -14.34 25.50 -13.48
C GLU A 106 -14.59 24.43 -14.55
N THR A 107 -13.78 24.37 -15.60
CA THR A 107 -13.96 23.42 -16.71
C THR A 107 -13.84 21.99 -16.22
N MET A 108 -12.80 21.70 -15.40
CA MET A 108 -12.63 20.37 -14.80
C MET A 108 -13.77 20.02 -13.85
N MET A 109 -14.16 20.97 -13.02
CA MET A 109 -15.23 20.75 -12.04
C MET A 109 -16.57 20.50 -12.72
N ASP A 110 -16.89 21.24 -13.79
CA ASP A 110 -18.10 21.05 -14.60
C ASP A 110 -18.09 19.71 -15.34
N GLU A 111 -16.94 19.28 -15.83
CA GLU A 111 -16.79 17.98 -16.49
C GLU A 111 -17.07 16.83 -15.51
N ILE A 112 -16.44 16.84 -14.34
CA ILE A 112 -16.65 15.81 -13.33
C ILE A 112 -18.10 15.82 -12.83
N GLU A 113 -18.70 16.99 -12.66
CA GLU A 113 -20.12 17.13 -12.30
C GLU A 113 -21.04 16.51 -13.37
N LYS A 114 -20.76 16.77 -14.66
CA LYS A 114 -21.52 16.18 -15.77
C LYS A 114 -21.39 14.65 -15.79
N ILE A 115 -20.17 14.13 -15.62
CA ILE A 115 -19.96 12.68 -15.49
C ILE A 115 -20.80 12.15 -14.34
N SER A 116 -20.72 12.75 -13.15
CA SER A 116 -21.43 12.30 -11.95
C SER A 116 -22.96 12.32 -12.15
N LYS A 117 -23.51 13.36 -12.77
CA LYS A 117 -24.94 13.48 -13.07
C LYS A 117 -25.43 12.41 -14.05
N GLU A 118 -24.62 12.09 -15.06
CA GLU A 118 -24.96 11.10 -16.09
C GLU A 118 -24.92 9.67 -15.55
N ILE A 119 -23.85 9.31 -14.82
CA ILE A 119 -23.64 7.92 -14.37
C ILE A 119 -24.28 7.60 -13.02
N LYS A 120 -24.64 8.62 -12.25
CA LYS A 120 -25.25 8.50 -10.90
C LYS A 120 -24.51 7.48 -10.04
N PRO A 121 -23.23 7.70 -9.71
CA PRO A 121 -22.43 6.74 -8.98
C PRO A 121 -23.00 6.51 -7.57
N GLN A 122 -22.90 5.30 -7.04
CA GLN A 122 -23.25 5.01 -5.65
C GLN A 122 -22.21 5.60 -4.69
N GLU A 123 -20.98 5.77 -5.17
CA GLU A 123 -19.90 6.40 -4.42
C GLU A 123 -19.13 7.38 -5.31
N THR A 124 -19.02 8.62 -4.85
CA THR A 124 -18.05 9.58 -5.38
C THR A 124 -16.96 9.75 -4.34
N LEU A 125 -15.73 9.31 -4.65
CA LEU A 125 -14.61 9.35 -3.73
C LEU A 125 -13.62 10.44 -4.14
N PHE A 126 -13.40 11.37 -3.24
CA PHE A 126 -12.38 12.40 -3.40
C PHE A 126 -11.02 11.84 -3.00
N VAL A 127 -10.08 11.83 -3.94
CA VAL A 127 -8.71 11.33 -3.75
C VAL A 127 -7.78 12.52 -3.50
N VAL A 128 -7.09 12.50 -2.37
CA VAL A 128 -6.22 13.61 -1.96
C VAL A 128 -4.95 13.11 -1.29
N ASP A 129 -3.85 13.80 -1.59
CA ASP A 129 -2.53 13.51 -1.03
C ASP A 129 -2.46 14.05 0.41
N ALA A 130 -2.20 13.17 1.38
CA ALA A 130 -2.08 13.52 2.79
C ALA A 130 -0.91 14.49 3.08
N MET A 131 0.11 14.51 2.23
CA MET A 131 1.30 15.33 2.41
C MET A 131 1.11 16.81 1.99
N THR A 132 0.03 17.14 1.26
CA THR A 132 -0.20 18.52 0.77
C THR A 132 -0.74 19.47 1.85
N GLY A 133 -0.92 18.99 3.09
CA GLY A 133 -1.24 19.84 4.25
C GLY A 133 -2.52 20.65 4.08
N GLN A 134 -2.44 21.98 4.25
CA GLN A 134 -3.61 22.86 4.19
C GLN A 134 -4.25 22.92 2.79
N ASP A 135 -3.48 22.74 1.72
CA ASP A 135 -4.00 22.72 0.35
C ASP A 135 -4.94 21.54 0.12
N ALA A 136 -4.68 20.39 0.76
CA ALA A 136 -5.59 19.26 0.75
C ALA A 136 -6.98 19.64 1.27
N VAL A 137 -7.04 20.43 2.32
CA VAL A 137 -8.29 20.85 2.97
C VAL A 137 -9.07 21.82 2.09
N ASN A 138 -8.37 22.82 1.51
CA ASN A 138 -8.98 23.81 0.62
C ASN A 138 -9.52 23.13 -0.63
N THR A 139 -8.76 22.21 -1.20
CA THR A 139 -9.17 21.41 -2.37
C THR A 139 -10.38 20.53 -2.05
N ALA A 140 -10.36 19.84 -0.90
CA ALA A 140 -11.47 19.00 -0.47
C ALA A 140 -12.77 19.80 -0.32
N LYS A 141 -12.68 21.02 0.23
CA LYS A 141 -13.85 21.91 0.37
C LYS A 141 -14.42 22.29 -0.99
N ALA A 142 -13.60 22.77 -1.91
CA ALA A 142 -14.04 23.17 -3.25
C ALA A 142 -14.71 22.02 -4.03
N PHE A 143 -14.12 20.80 -3.95
CA PHE A 143 -14.72 19.62 -4.56
C PHE A 143 -16.03 19.22 -3.87
N ASN A 144 -16.13 19.35 -2.55
CA ASN A 144 -17.37 19.03 -1.83
C ASN A 144 -18.50 19.98 -2.17
N ASP A 145 -18.23 21.27 -2.30
CA ASP A 145 -19.21 22.30 -2.63
C ASP A 145 -19.83 22.06 -4.03
N LYS A 146 -19.08 21.45 -4.94
CA LYS A 146 -19.53 21.20 -6.34
C LYS A 146 -20.11 19.78 -6.53
N LEU A 147 -19.48 18.76 -5.94
CA LEU A 147 -19.79 17.35 -6.24
C LEU A 147 -20.53 16.63 -5.12
N ASP A 148 -20.57 17.20 -3.93
CA ASP A 148 -21.14 16.54 -2.73
C ASP A 148 -20.65 15.07 -2.61
N PHE A 149 -19.33 14.87 -2.66
CA PHE A 149 -18.76 13.53 -2.65
C PHE A 149 -19.10 12.74 -1.38
N SER A 150 -19.18 11.41 -1.49
CA SER A 150 -19.62 10.52 -0.41
C SER A 150 -18.52 10.13 0.57
N GLY A 151 -17.25 10.35 0.22
CA GLY A 151 -16.12 10.00 1.08
C GLY A 151 -14.78 10.37 0.49
N VAL A 152 -13.72 10.17 1.26
CA VAL A 152 -12.34 10.55 0.94
C VAL A 152 -11.44 9.32 0.92
N ILE A 153 -10.51 9.29 -0.04
CA ILE A 153 -9.32 8.44 -0.02
C ILE A 153 -8.11 9.33 0.27
N LEU A 154 -7.45 9.10 1.40
CA LEU A 154 -6.18 9.74 1.72
C LEU A 154 -5.03 8.90 1.15
N THR A 155 -4.25 9.49 0.27
CA THR A 155 -3.08 8.82 -0.33
C THR A 155 -1.80 9.23 0.38
N LYS A 156 -0.73 8.44 0.19
CA LYS A 156 0.61 8.72 0.71
C LYS A 156 0.68 8.92 2.23
N LEU A 157 -0.16 8.21 2.97
CA LEU A 157 -0.20 8.30 4.43
C LEU A 157 1.07 7.72 5.08
N ASP A 158 1.82 6.91 4.36
CA ASP A 158 3.15 6.43 4.71
C ASP A 158 4.19 7.56 4.81
N GLY A 159 4.01 8.66 4.05
CA GLY A 159 4.82 9.88 4.17
C GLY A 159 4.37 10.85 5.27
N ASP A 160 3.14 10.74 5.76
CA ASP A 160 2.60 11.55 6.87
C ASP A 160 2.76 10.82 8.20
N ALA A 161 3.85 11.12 8.91
CA ALA A 161 4.23 10.44 10.16
C ALA A 161 3.13 10.40 11.25
N ARG A 162 2.14 11.31 11.20
CA ARG A 162 1.08 11.41 12.22
C ARG A 162 -0.34 11.31 11.67
N GLY A 163 -0.56 11.50 10.37
CA GLY A 163 -1.90 11.47 9.77
C GLY A 163 -2.80 12.66 10.17
N GLY A 164 -2.19 13.81 10.53
CA GLY A 164 -2.93 14.99 10.96
C GLY A 164 -3.86 15.60 9.90
N SER A 165 -3.52 15.42 8.63
CA SER A 165 -4.35 15.81 7.48
C SER A 165 -5.73 15.16 7.51
N ALA A 166 -5.83 13.91 7.95
CA ALA A 166 -7.10 13.19 8.09
C ALA A 166 -8.09 13.92 8.98
N LEU A 167 -7.62 14.33 10.16
CA LEU A 167 -8.46 15.04 11.14
C LEU A 167 -8.92 16.39 10.60
N THR A 168 -8.03 17.12 9.94
CA THR A 168 -8.33 18.46 9.40
C THR A 168 -9.33 18.39 8.25
N ILE A 169 -9.18 17.45 7.33
CA ILE A 169 -10.12 17.25 6.22
C ILE A 169 -11.49 16.85 6.75
N TYR A 170 -11.57 15.86 7.65
CA TYR A 170 -12.83 15.45 8.25
C TYR A 170 -13.56 16.61 8.94
N ASN A 171 -12.85 17.39 9.75
CA ASN A 171 -13.42 18.52 10.51
C ASN A 171 -13.93 19.64 9.59
N LYS A 172 -13.25 19.92 8.48
CA LYS A 172 -13.59 21.03 7.58
C LYS A 172 -14.65 20.68 6.55
N VAL A 173 -14.68 19.44 6.09
CA VAL A 173 -15.57 19.00 5.00
C VAL A 173 -16.75 18.18 5.51
N GLY A 174 -16.64 17.56 6.68
CA GLY A 174 -17.71 16.75 7.29
C GLY A 174 -17.95 15.41 6.56
N LYS A 175 -17.09 15.03 5.61
CA LYS A 175 -17.22 13.77 4.88
C LYS A 175 -16.31 12.68 5.45
N PRO A 176 -16.77 11.41 5.49
CA PRO A 176 -15.98 10.34 6.05
C PRO A 176 -14.78 10.00 5.20
N ILE A 177 -13.64 9.76 5.84
CA ILE A 177 -12.52 9.09 5.18
C ILE A 177 -12.88 7.61 5.10
N LYS A 178 -12.83 7.03 3.91
CA LYS A 178 -13.18 5.61 3.68
C LYS A 178 -11.95 4.73 3.56
N PHE A 179 -10.92 5.23 2.91
CA PHE A 179 -9.68 4.49 2.67
C PHE A 179 -8.46 5.35 2.89
N VAL A 180 -7.34 4.68 3.17
CA VAL A 180 -6.00 5.27 3.26
C VAL A 180 -5.02 4.45 2.42
N GLY A 181 -4.22 5.14 1.61
CA GLY A 181 -3.09 4.55 0.90
C GLY A 181 -1.85 4.63 1.78
N VAL A 182 -1.29 3.46 2.09
CA VAL A 182 -0.20 3.30 3.06
C VAL A 182 1.09 2.78 2.41
N GLY A 183 1.30 3.07 1.15
CA GLY A 183 2.47 2.67 0.38
C GLY A 183 2.19 2.56 -1.11
N GLU A 184 3.21 2.24 -1.90
CA GLU A 184 3.13 2.19 -3.37
C GLU A 184 2.53 0.89 -3.91
N LYS A 185 2.65 -0.23 -3.20
CA LYS A 185 2.15 -1.54 -3.63
C LYS A 185 0.63 -1.53 -3.85
N MET A 186 0.14 -2.34 -4.77
CA MET A 186 -1.28 -2.41 -5.10
C MET A 186 -2.15 -2.92 -3.95
N ASP A 187 -1.63 -3.71 -3.04
CA ASP A 187 -2.30 -4.17 -1.82
C ASP A 187 -2.24 -3.17 -0.65
N ALA A 188 -1.51 -2.05 -0.82
CA ALA A 188 -1.36 -1.02 0.20
C ALA A 188 -2.54 -0.03 0.22
N LEU A 189 -3.77 -0.54 0.34
CA LEU A 189 -5.01 0.20 0.57
C LEU A 189 -5.69 -0.37 1.81
N GLU A 190 -5.88 0.46 2.81
CA GLU A 190 -6.54 0.07 4.06
C GLU A 190 -7.87 0.80 4.24
N THR A 191 -8.85 0.13 4.84
CA THR A 191 -10.08 0.80 5.29
C THR A 191 -9.72 1.75 6.44
N PHE A 192 -10.29 2.95 6.42
CA PHE A 192 -10.02 3.93 7.47
C PHE A 192 -10.71 3.53 8.79
N HIS A 193 -9.92 3.50 9.86
CA HIS A 193 -10.38 3.23 11.22
C HIS A 193 -10.11 4.45 12.11
N PRO A 194 -11.14 5.24 12.50
CA PRO A 194 -10.95 6.48 13.27
C PRO A 194 -10.16 6.29 14.57
N ASN A 195 -10.46 5.24 15.33
CA ASN A 195 -9.78 4.97 16.61
C ASN A 195 -8.29 4.70 16.42
N ARG A 196 -7.93 3.86 15.43
CA ARG A 196 -6.52 3.57 15.10
C ARG A 196 -5.77 4.82 14.65
N MET A 197 -6.45 5.68 13.86
CA MET A 197 -5.87 6.95 13.44
C MET A 197 -5.65 7.90 14.61
N ALA A 198 -6.60 7.98 15.56
CA ALA A 198 -6.44 8.77 16.77
C ALA A 198 -5.26 8.28 17.62
N GLU A 199 -5.13 6.96 17.83
CA GLU A 199 -4.00 6.35 18.54
C GLU A 199 -2.66 6.66 17.85
N ARG A 200 -2.62 6.60 16.51
CA ARG A 200 -1.43 6.98 15.73
C ARG A 200 -1.07 8.45 15.90
N ILE A 201 -2.05 9.37 15.84
CA ILE A 201 -1.85 10.81 16.04
C ILE A 201 -1.30 11.09 17.45
N LEU A 202 -1.82 10.40 18.47
CA LEU A 202 -1.39 10.51 19.86
C LEU A 202 -0.04 9.83 20.15
N GLY A 203 0.51 9.10 19.17
CA GLY A 203 1.78 8.38 19.31
C GLY A 203 1.67 7.14 20.21
N MET A 204 0.45 6.59 20.37
CA MET A 204 0.19 5.37 21.13
C MET A 204 0.49 4.08 20.35
N GLY A 205 0.83 4.21 19.07
CA GLY A 205 1.06 3.08 18.16
C GLY A 205 -0.24 2.51 17.59
N ASP A 206 -0.12 1.54 16.69
CA ASP A 206 -1.26 0.82 16.09
C ASP A 206 -1.01 -0.69 16.16
N VAL A 207 -1.12 -1.22 17.39
CA VAL A 207 -0.87 -2.64 17.68
C VAL A 207 -1.87 -3.54 16.95
N VAL A 208 -3.10 -3.09 16.75
CA VAL A 208 -4.15 -3.89 16.08
C VAL A 208 -3.80 -4.11 14.61
N THR A 209 -3.42 -3.04 13.89
CA THR A 209 -2.96 -3.16 12.51
C THR A 209 -1.71 -4.02 12.40
N LEU A 210 -0.77 -3.91 13.35
CA LEU A 210 0.43 -4.76 13.38
C LEU A 210 0.06 -6.24 13.51
N VAL A 211 -0.85 -6.58 14.42
CA VAL A 211 -1.33 -7.95 14.62
C VAL A 211 -2.08 -8.47 13.40
N GLU A 212 -2.97 -7.67 12.79
CA GLU A 212 -3.70 -8.05 11.58
C GLU A 212 -2.76 -8.27 10.39
N ARG A 213 -1.72 -7.44 10.22
CA ARG A 213 -0.69 -7.65 9.21
C ARG A 213 0.10 -8.93 9.48
N ALA A 214 0.53 -9.14 10.73
CA ALA A 214 1.23 -10.36 11.11
C ALA A 214 0.40 -11.61 10.79
N GLN A 215 -0.89 -11.62 11.14
CA GLN A 215 -1.79 -12.75 10.89
C GLN A 215 -1.98 -13.08 9.39
N LYS A 216 -1.93 -12.09 8.50
CA LYS A 216 -2.03 -12.32 7.05
C LYS A 216 -0.83 -13.03 6.45
N PHE A 217 0.35 -12.89 7.05
CA PHE A 217 1.62 -13.39 6.51
C PHE A 217 2.23 -14.53 7.31
N VAL A 218 1.67 -14.83 8.50
CA VAL A 218 2.14 -15.95 9.34
C VAL A 218 1.37 -17.22 8.98
N ASP A 219 2.06 -18.19 8.38
CA ASP A 219 1.56 -19.55 8.28
C ASP A 219 1.74 -20.24 9.66
N GLU A 220 0.61 -20.60 10.30
CA GLU A 220 0.63 -21.26 11.60
C GLU A 220 1.48 -22.54 11.63
N LYS A 221 1.57 -23.25 10.50
CA LYS A 221 2.40 -24.46 10.38
C LYS A 221 3.88 -24.11 10.37
N GLU A 222 4.25 -23.02 9.67
CA GLU A 222 5.63 -22.53 9.67
C GLU A 222 6.04 -21.96 11.02
N ALA A 223 5.15 -21.22 11.70
CA ALA A 223 5.38 -20.70 13.04
C ALA A 223 5.64 -21.83 14.06
N LYS A 224 4.84 -22.90 14.06
CA LYS A 224 5.05 -24.08 14.92
C LYS A 224 6.36 -24.80 14.63
N LYS A 225 6.71 -24.98 13.36
CA LYS A 225 8.00 -25.59 12.97
C LYS A 225 9.19 -24.76 13.45
N LEU A 226 9.08 -23.43 13.35
CA LEU A 226 10.10 -22.51 13.82
C LEU A 226 10.28 -22.59 15.35
N GLU A 227 9.15 -22.57 16.08
CA GLU A 227 9.15 -22.74 17.53
C GLU A 227 9.83 -24.06 17.97
N GLU A 228 9.51 -25.16 17.28
CA GLU A 228 10.19 -26.44 17.53
C GLU A 228 11.69 -26.42 17.23
N LYS A 229 12.11 -25.73 16.14
CA LYS A 229 13.52 -25.59 15.82
C LYS A 229 14.27 -24.75 16.86
N ILE A 230 13.64 -23.68 17.36
CA ILE A 230 14.20 -22.85 18.43
C ILE A 230 14.36 -23.69 19.72
N LYS A 231 13.31 -24.39 20.16
CA LYS A 231 13.35 -25.27 21.35
C LYS A 231 14.40 -26.37 21.24
N LYS A 232 14.67 -26.86 20.02
CA LYS A 232 15.69 -27.88 19.74
C LYS A 232 17.08 -27.30 19.48
N ASN A 233 17.27 -26.00 19.62
CA ASN A 233 18.53 -25.26 19.30
C ASN A 233 19.01 -25.46 17.84
N LYS A 234 18.08 -25.67 16.91
CA LYS A 234 18.34 -25.95 15.49
C LYS A 234 18.04 -24.74 14.58
N PHE A 235 17.78 -23.56 15.15
CA PHE A 235 17.60 -22.33 14.38
C PHE A 235 18.88 -21.98 13.64
N ASP A 236 18.81 -21.79 12.31
CA ASP A 236 19.93 -21.56 11.42
C ASP A 236 19.78 -20.27 10.57
N LEU A 237 20.77 -19.96 9.72
CA LEU A 237 20.72 -18.77 8.87
C LEU A 237 19.67 -18.87 7.76
N GLU A 238 19.25 -20.06 7.36
CA GLU A 238 18.14 -20.23 6.40
C GLU A 238 16.82 -19.82 7.08
N ASP A 239 16.59 -20.24 8.31
CA ASP A 239 15.42 -19.83 9.09
C ASP A 239 15.43 -18.31 9.31
N PHE A 240 16.60 -17.74 9.59
CA PHE A 240 16.76 -16.29 9.74
C PHE A 240 16.45 -15.53 8.45
N LEU A 241 16.91 -16.02 7.31
CA LEU A 241 16.59 -15.46 5.98
C LEU A 241 15.08 -15.48 5.72
N ASN A 242 14.43 -16.61 6.01
CA ASN A 242 12.97 -16.75 5.85
C ASN A 242 12.22 -15.75 6.74
N GLN A 243 12.67 -15.50 7.97
CA GLN A 243 12.08 -14.50 8.87
C GLN A 243 12.23 -13.07 8.29
N ILE A 244 13.42 -12.72 7.78
CA ILE A 244 13.63 -11.42 7.12
C ILE A 244 12.67 -11.24 5.95
N GLN A 245 12.50 -12.28 5.13
CA GLN A 245 11.60 -12.23 3.97
C GLN A 245 10.12 -12.10 4.39
N GLN A 246 9.70 -12.76 5.46
CA GLN A 246 8.35 -12.61 6.01
C GLN A 246 8.12 -11.17 6.51
N ILE A 247 9.07 -10.60 7.24
CA ILE A 247 9.00 -9.21 7.71
C ILE A 247 8.89 -8.24 6.53
N LYS A 248 9.72 -8.43 5.47
CA LYS A 248 9.64 -7.60 4.25
C LYS A 248 8.28 -7.71 3.54
N LYS A 249 7.63 -8.87 3.56
CA LYS A 249 6.28 -9.06 3.00
C LYS A 249 5.21 -8.29 3.79
N MET A 250 5.40 -8.10 5.09
CA MET A 250 4.48 -7.34 5.96
C MET A 250 4.53 -5.83 5.73
N GLY A 251 5.54 -5.33 5.03
CA GLY A 251 5.75 -3.92 4.72
C GLY A 251 7.14 -3.40 5.11
N ASN A 252 7.29 -2.07 5.11
CA ASN A 252 8.54 -1.42 5.54
C ASN A 252 8.74 -1.65 7.05
N VAL A 253 9.95 -2.08 7.44
CA VAL A 253 10.30 -2.38 8.84
C VAL A 253 10.15 -1.15 9.74
N LYS A 254 10.48 0.02 9.23
CA LYS A 254 10.32 1.30 9.94
C LYS A 254 8.86 1.59 10.29
N ASP A 255 7.95 1.30 9.36
CA ASP A 255 6.51 1.44 9.59
C ASP A 255 6.00 0.44 10.63
N LEU A 256 6.42 -0.82 10.56
CA LEU A 256 6.06 -1.85 11.52
C LEU A 256 6.52 -1.49 12.95
N LEU A 257 7.75 -0.98 13.08
CA LEU A 257 8.28 -0.54 14.38
C LEU A 257 7.56 0.71 14.90
N SER A 258 7.11 1.61 14.02
CA SER A 258 6.34 2.79 14.43
C SER A 258 4.96 2.44 15.02
N MET A 259 4.43 1.25 14.71
CA MET A 259 3.17 0.74 15.24
C MET A 259 3.29 0.19 16.68
N VAL A 260 4.52 -0.05 17.14
CA VAL A 260 4.76 -0.52 18.52
C VAL A 260 4.74 0.67 19.49
N PRO A 261 3.92 0.62 20.56
CA PRO A 261 3.84 1.70 21.55
C PRO A 261 5.21 2.05 22.15
N GLY A 262 5.54 3.35 22.15
CA GLY A 262 6.80 3.86 22.70
C GLY A 262 8.03 3.75 21.79
N MET A 263 7.99 2.89 20.75
CA MET A 263 9.11 2.66 19.85
C MET A 263 9.38 3.86 18.93
N SER A 264 8.34 4.59 18.53
CA SER A 264 8.45 5.81 17.72
C SER A 264 9.30 6.92 18.37
N LYS A 265 9.35 6.96 19.71
CA LYS A 265 10.22 7.87 20.47
C LYS A 265 11.66 7.35 20.56
N ALA A 266 11.82 6.03 20.72
CA ALA A 266 13.14 5.39 20.83
C ALA A 266 13.89 5.40 19.47
N LEU A 267 13.15 5.40 18.36
CA LEU A 267 13.70 5.40 16.99
C LEU A 267 14.01 6.80 16.44
N LYS A 268 13.71 7.88 17.18
CA LYS A 268 14.12 9.23 16.79
C LYS A 268 15.66 9.31 16.77
N GLY A 269 16.23 9.35 15.56
CA GLY A 269 17.68 9.44 15.33
C GLY A 269 18.38 8.11 15.07
N VAL A 270 17.65 6.97 15.03
CA VAL A 270 18.17 5.69 14.54
C VAL A 270 17.70 5.51 13.11
N ASP A 271 18.61 5.62 12.18
CA ASP A 271 18.36 5.30 10.77
C ASP A 271 18.32 3.78 10.66
N ILE A 272 17.11 3.22 10.65
CA ILE A 272 16.90 1.80 10.33
C ILE A 272 16.86 1.74 8.81
N ASP A 273 18.03 1.52 8.26
CA ASP A 273 18.23 1.44 6.82
C ASP A 273 17.67 0.10 6.31
N ASP A 274 16.69 0.16 5.42
CA ASP A 274 16.19 -1.02 4.69
C ASP A 274 17.35 -1.68 3.90
N ASP A 275 18.38 -0.91 3.53
CA ASP A 275 19.60 -1.39 2.88
C ASP A 275 20.38 -2.36 3.77
N ALA A 276 20.33 -2.22 5.10
CA ALA A 276 20.98 -3.16 6.01
C ALA A 276 20.36 -4.58 5.90
N PHE A 277 19.05 -4.69 5.70
CA PHE A 277 18.38 -5.97 5.47
C PHE A 277 18.70 -6.55 4.09
N VAL A 278 18.84 -5.69 3.08
CA VAL A 278 19.27 -6.10 1.72
C VAL A 278 20.67 -6.69 1.77
N GLN A 279 21.58 -6.04 2.50
CA GLN A 279 22.97 -6.51 2.66
C GLN A 279 23.02 -7.87 3.40
N VAL A 280 22.29 -8.02 4.49
CA VAL A 280 22.19 -9.28 5.24
C VAL A 280 21.65 -10.41 4.35
N GLU A 281 20.61 -10.15 3.61
CA GLU A 281 20.02 -11.11 2.66
C GLU A 281 21.03 -11.52 1.57
N ALA A 282 21.76 -10.56 0.99
CA ALA A 282 22.78 -10.82 -0.02
C ALA A 282 23.89 -11.72 0.52
N ILE A 283 24.37 -11.45 1.75
CA ILE A 283 25.40 -12.27 2.40
C ILE A 283 24.90 -13.71 2.59
N ILE A 284 23.70 -13.90 3.15
CA ILE A 284 23.15 -15.25 3.42
C ILE A 284 22.89 -16.00 2.09
N ARG A 285 22.36 -15.32 1.07
CA ARG A 285 22.13 -15.92 -0.25
C ARG A 285 23.41 -16.34 -0.96
N SER A 286 24.52 -15.68 -0.68
CA SER A 286 25.85 -16.02 -1.22
C SER A 286 26.49 -17.23 -0.52
N MET A 287 25.91 -17.70 0.58
CA MET A 287 26.33 -18.94 1.25
C MET A 287 25.70 -20.17 0.60
N THR A 288 26.39 -21.28 0.63
CA THR A 288 25.82 -22.59 0.27
C THR A 288 24.81 -23.06 1.32
N PRO A 289 23.88 -23.99 1.01
CA PRO A 289 22.93 -24.52 1.99
C PRO A 289 23.61 -25.10 3.25
N ALA A 290 24.74 -25.79 3.08
CA ALA A 290 25.52 -26.32 4.21
C ALA A 290 26.10 -25.23 5.11
N GLU A 291 26.54 -24.11 4.53
CA GLU A 291 27.07 -22.95 5.27
C GLU A 291 25.96 -22.18 6.00
N ARG A 292 24.75 -22.11 5.44
CA ARG A 292 23.59 -21.51 6.09
C ARG A 292 23.15 -22.33 7.30
N THR A 293 23.13 -23.66 7.17
CA THR A 293 22.77 -24.57 8.25
C THR A 293 23.85 -24.64 9.33
N ASN A 294 25.12 -24.58 8.96
CA ASN A 294 26.25 -24.62 9.92
C ASN A 294 27.30 -23.54 9.60
N PRO A 295 27.12 -22.32 10.10
CA PRO A 295 28.06 -21.22 9.85
C PRO A 295 29.48 -21.46 10.36
N LYS A 296 29.69 -22.43 11.24
CA LYS A 296 31.02 -22.77 11.80
C LYS A 296 31.99 -23.33 10.75
N ILE A 297 31.46 -23.81 9.61
CA ILE A 297 32.32 -24.31 8.51
C ILE A 297 32.90 -23.18 7.64
N LEU A 298 32.50 -21.93 7.89
CA LEU A 298 32.99 -20.75 7.14
C LEU A 298 34.42 -20.39 7.57
N ASP A 299 35.38 -20.96 6.90
CA ASP A 299 36.80 -20.58 7.00
C ASP A 299 37.07 -19.24 6.26
N SER A 300 38.32 -18.77 6.31
CA SER A 300 38.73 -17.50 5.69
C SER A 300 38.52 -17.47 4.16
N SER A 301 38.70 -18.60 3.47
CA SER A 301 38.52 -18.70 2.02
C SER A 301 37.04 -18.61 1.66
N ARG A 302 36.17 -19.33 2.38
CA ARG A 302 34.72 -19.31 2.19
C ARG A 302 34.10 -17.93 2.52
N LYS A 303 34.57 -17.27 3.59
CA LYS A 303 34.18 -15.89 3.91
C LYS A 303 34.55 -14.89 2.81
N LYS A 304 35.75 -15.02 2.20
CA LYS A 304 36.13 -14.19 1.05
C LYS A 304 35.20 -14.41 -0.14
N ARG A 305 34.89 -15.66 -0.46
CA ARG A 305 33.96 -16.00 -1.54
C ARG A 305 32.56 -15.44 -1.28
N VAL A 306 32.02 -15.57 -0.04
CA VAL A 306 30.71 -15.04 0.33
C VAL A 306 30.70 -13.52 0.25
N ALA A 307 31.72 -12.83 0.75
CA ALA A 307 31.86 -11.38 0.67
C ALA A 307 31.89 -10.89 -0.80
N SER A 308 32.69 -11.55 -1.65
CA SER A 308 32.73 -11.23 -3.07
C SER A 308 31.39 -11.46 -3.77
N GLY A 309 30.69 -12.57 -3.47
CA GLY A 309 29.42 -12.92 -4.08
C GLY A 309 28.26 -12.00 -3.63
N SER A 310 28.35 -11.42 -2.45
CA SER A 310 27.34 -10.48 -1.91
C SER A 310 27.65 -9.01 -2.16
N GLY A 311 28.80 -8.68 -2.75
CA GLY A 311 29.24 -7.29 -2.93
C GLY A 311 29.57 -6.58 -1.61
N THR A 312 29.91 -7.34 -0.55
CA THR A 312 30.20 -6.79 0.79
C THR A 312 31.66 -7.05 1.18
N GLN A 313 32.06 -6.58 2.36
CA GLN A 313 33.40 -6.83 2.91
C GLN A 313 33.40 -8.05 3.84
N ILE A 314 34.59 -8.65 4.07
CA ILE A 314 34.75 -9.80 4.98
C ILE A 314 34.28 -9.44 6.41
N GLU A 315 34.52 -8.18 6.81
CA GLU A 315 34.10 -7.63 8.08
C GLU A 315 32.57 -7.69 8.26
N ASP A 316 31.79 -7.45 7.19
CA ASP A 316 30.33 -7.51 7.24
C ASP A 316 29.84 -8.94 7.41
N VAL A 317 30.47 -9.89 6.73
CA VAL A 317 30.22 -11.33 6.91
C VAL A 317 30.51 -11.75 8.36
N ASN A 318 31.63 -11.31 8.94
CA ASN A 318 31.99 -11.61 10.31
C ASN A 318 31.03 -10.99 11.31
N LYS A 319 30.60 -9.73 11.09
CA LYS A 319 29.60 -9.05 11.92
C LYS A 319 28.28 -9.79 11.92
N LEU A 320 27.83 -10.24 10.75
CA LEU A 320 26.59 -11.01 10.63
C LEU A 320 26.64 -12.29 11.43
N ILE A 321 27.69 -13.10 11.26
CA ILE A 321 27.88 -14.38 11.98
C ILE A 321 27.89 -14.14 13.50
N LYS A 322 28.65 -13.13 13.97
CA LYS A 322 28.72 -12.79 15.39
C LYS A 322 27.36 -12.40 15.96
N LYS A 323 26.63 -11.48 15.28
CA LYS A 323 25.29 -11.08 15.69
C LYS A 323 24.29 -12.23 15.71
N PHE A 324 24.39 -13.12 14.72
CA PHE A 324 23.55 -14.33 14.67
C PHE A 324 23.82 -15.26 15.85
N ASP A 325 25.09 -15.49 16.20
CA ASP A 325 25.46 -16.31 17.37
C ASP A 325 25.00 -15.69 18.70
N GLU A 326 25.10 -14.36 18.83
CA GLU A 326 24.59 -13.60 19.98
C GLU A 326 23.06 -13.76 20.11
N MET A 327 22.34 -13.61 19.00
CA MET A 327 20.89 -13.80 18.95
C MET A 327 20.48 -15.23 19.34
N LYS A 328 21.19 -16.25 18.83
CA LYS A 328 20.92 -17.65 19.23
C LYS A 328 21.10 -17.88 20.72
N LYS A 329 22.11 -17.27 21.35
CA LYS A 329 22.31 -17.36 22.81
C LYS A 329 21.13 -16.78 23.58
N VAL A 330 20.60 -15.61 23.15
CA VAL A 330 19.44 -14.98 23.78
C VAL A 330 18.19 -15.85 23.63
N MET A 331 17.95 -16.40 22.43
CA MET A 331 16.79 -17.26 22.15
C MET A 331 16.80 -18.57 22.97
N ASN A 332 17.97 -19.06 23.35
CA ASN A 332 18.11 -20.28 24.17
C ASN A 332 17.93 -20.04 25.68
N ILE A 333 17.89 -18.79 26.13
CA ILE A 333 17.68 -18.40 27.53
C ILE A 333 16.19 -18.19 27.82
N MET A 334 15.38 -17.97 26.79
CA MET A 334 13.92 -17.87 26.87
C MET A 334 13.25 -19.24 26.78
#